data_4834f1f17bf3eaab587bb61921386689
#
_entry.id   4834f1f17bf3eaab587bb61921386689
#
_cell.length_a   1.000
_cell.length_b   1.000
_cell.length_c   1.000
_cell.angle_alpha   90.00
_cell.angle_beta   90.00
_cell.angle_gamma   90.00
#
_symmetry.space_group_name_H-M   'P 1'
#
loop_
_entity.id
_entity.type
_entity.pdbx_description
1 polymer ?
#
loop_
_entity_poly.entity_id
_entity_poly.type
_entity_poly.pdbx_seq_one_letter_code
_entity_poly.pdbx_strand_id
1 'polypeptide(L)'
;MSLSTCLRAAAPLLAMSLIACGQTAPDATPQTIETGQDQAGSTIQARVGDTVRIKLVEKFPVPGSSLVWDVSSSAPEVLKRDKVTRDPAERPRVGEVAYTADFKAVAAGQANLIASGSATCEAMAKPGCPNQDFTIVVKVSP
;
A
#
# COMPACT_ATOMS: atom_id res chain seq x y z
N MET A 1 42.06 -49.58 -49.82
CA MET A 1 42.94 -49.93 -48.70
C MET A 1 42.55 -49.04 -47.56
N SER A 2 42.04 -49.54 -46.68
CA SER A 2 42.19 -50.08 -45.35
C SER A 2 41.16 -49.56 -44.39
N LEU A 3 40.27 -50.36 -43.98
CA LEU A 3 39.98 -50.84 -42.61
C LEU A 3 39.43 -49.75 -41.66
N SER A 4 38.14 -49.81 -41.37
CA SER A 4 37.46 -50.58 -40.30
C SER A 4 38.07 -50.42 -38.93
N THR A 5 37.32 -49.81 -38.04
CA THR A 5 37.14 -50.42 -36.73
C THR A 5 35.93 -49.82 -36.03
N CYS A 6 34.89 -50.62 -35.85
CA CYS A 6 33.81 -50.40 -34.87
C CYS A 6 34.37 -50.47 -33.48
N LEU A 7 34.04 -49.55 -32.62
CA LEU A 7 34.18 -49.79 -31.18
C LEU A 7 32.90 -49.36 -30.47
N ARG A 8 32.38 -50.30 -29.75
CA ARG A 8 31.21 -50.28 -28.88
C ARG A 8 31.34 -49.16 -27.85
N ALA A 9 30.39 -48.29 -27.80
CA ALA A 9 30.24 -47.38 -26.67
C ALA A 9 29.17 -47.92 -25.73
N ALA A 10 29.58 -48.26 -24.54
CA ALA A 10 28.71 -48.55 -23.41
C ALA A 10 27.99 -47.30 -22.97
N ALA A 11 26.69 -47.38 -22.74
CA ALA A 11 25.88 -46.32 -22.16
C ALA A 11 26.17 -46.21 -20.65
N PRO A 12 26.45 -45.01 -20.14
CA PRO A 12 26.28 -44.76 -18.72
C PRO A 12 24.87 -44.22 -18.48
N LEU A 13 24.18 -44.87 -17.56
CA LEU A 13 22.98 -44.33 -16.91
C LEU A 13 23.30 -43.01 -16.27
N LEU A 14 22.82 -41.92 -16.85
CA LEU A 14 22.80 -40.63 -16.21
C LEU A 14 21.67 -40.62 -15.18
N ALA A 15 22.04 -40.75 -13.92
CA ALA A 15 21.20 -40.36 -12.80
C ALA A 15 20.92 -38.85 -12.90
N MET A 16 19.70 -38.47 -13.27
CA MET A 16 19.24 -37.10 -13.16
C MET A 16 19.07 -36.75 -11.67
N SER A 17 20.11 -36.18 -11.09
CA SER A 17 19.99 -35.47 -9.83
C SER A 17 19.17 -34.22 -10.07
N LEU A 18 17.89 -34.26 -9.72
CA LEU A 18 17.07 -33.03 -9.55
C LEU A 18 17.64 -32.23 -8.39
N ILE A 19 18.55 -31.33 -8.71
CA ILE A 19 18.92 -30.24 -7.80
C ILE A 19 17.70 -29.34 -7.77
N ALA A 20 16.83 -29.53 -6.78
CA ALA A 20 15.87 -28.53 -6.39
C ALA A 20 16.65 -27.31 -5.89
N CYS A 21 16.93 -26.37 -6.79
CA CYS A 21 17.32 -25.02 -6.38
C CYS A 21 16.15 -24.44 -5.60
N GLY A 22 16.20 -24.59 -4.29
CA GLY A 22 15.43 -23.77 -3.37
C GLY A 22 15.86 -22.33 -3.57
N GLN A 23 15.20 -21.63 -4.47
CA GLN A 23 15.28 -20.17 -4.52
C GLN A 23 14.58 -19.68 -3.27
N THR A 24 15.38 -19.48 -2.21
CA THR A 24 15.01 -18.59 -1.13
C THR A 24 14.82 -17.23 -1.78
N ALA A 25 13.57 -16.76 -1.89
CA ALA A 25 13.29 -15.41 -2.31
C ALA A 25 14.12 -14.49 -1.41
N PRO A 26 14.86 -13.51 -1.96
CA PRO A 26 15.62 -12.59 -1.15
C PRO A 26 14.66 -11.94 -0.16
N ASP A 27 15.00 -11.95 1.13
CA ASP A 27 14.30 -11.22 2.17
C ASP A 27 14.24 -9.75 1.75
N ALA A 28 13.13 -9.38 1.10
CA ALA A 28 12.93 -8.02 0.67
C ALA A 28 12.73 -7.17 1.91
N THR A 29 13.66 -6.26 2.15
CA THR A 29 13.56 -5.29 3.25
C THR A 29 12.22 -4.58 3.18
N PRO A 30 11.45 -4.52 4.30
CA PRO A 30 10.19 -3.81 4.33
C PRO A 30 10.31 -2.38 3.84
N GLN A 31 9.42 -1.97 2.95
CA GLN A 31 9.41 -0.63 2.35
C GLN A 31 8.25 0.19 2.90
N THR A 32 8.37 1.51 2.78
CA THR A 32 7.24 2.42 2.95
C THR A 32 6.81 2.92 1.58
N ILE A 33 5.55 2.65 1.23
CA ILE A 33 4.92 3.08 -0.02
C ILE A 33 4.05 4.28 0.33
N GLU A 34 4.39 5.44 -0.21
CA GLU A 34 3.63 6.67 0.01
C GLU A 34 2.51 6.82 -1.02
N THR A 35 1.36 7.29 -0.58
CA THR A 35 0.19 7.54 -1.42
C THR A 35 -0.61 8.73 -0.89
N GLY A 36 -1.57 9.21 -1.65
CA GLY A 36 -2.40 10.35 -1.29
C GLY A 36 -3.62 10.51 -2.18
N GLN A 37 -4.27 11.66 -2.11
CA GLN A 37 -5.47 11.95 -2.89
C GLN A 37 -5.23 11.95 -4.41
N ASP A 38 -4.01 12.25 -4.86
CA ASP A 38 -3.60 12.19 -6.26
C ASP A 38 -3.68 10.77 -6.85
N GLN A 39 -3.67 9.76 -6.00
CA GLN A 39 -3.79 8.35 -6.38
C GLN A 39 -5.20 7.76 -6.12
N ALA A 40 -6.19 8.61 -5.94
CA ALA A 40 -7.59 8.20 -5.79
C ALA A 40 -8.03 7.30 -6.94
N GLY A 41 -8.66 6.15 -6.63
CA GLY A 41 -9.10 5.16 -7.60
C GLY A 41 -8.00 4.28 -8.19
N SER A 42 -6.74 4.46 -7.80
CA SER A 42 -5.62 3.65 -8.28
C SER A 42 -5.48 2.32 -7.52
N THR A 43 -4.62 1.45 -8.06
CA THR A 43 -4.18 0.22 -7.39
C THR A 43 -2.69 0.30 -7.12
N ILE A 44 -2.30 0.08 -5.88
CA ILE A 44 -0.89 -0.02 -5.47
C ILE A 44 -0.54 -1.45 -5.07
N GLN A 45 0.73 -1.81 -5.28
CA GLN A 45 1.25 -3.13 -4.95
C GLN A 45 2.12 -3.01 -3.68
N ALA A 46 1.93 -3.90 -2.73
CA ALA A 46 2.72 -4.02 -1.52
C ALA A 46 3.08 -5.48 -1.27
N ARG A 47 4.01 -5.73 -0.37
CA ARG A 47 4.35 -7.07 0.13
C ARG A 47 4.05 -7.16 1.62
N VAL A 48 3.84 -8.36 2.09
CA VAL A 48 3.76 -8.59 3.55
C VAL A 48 5.01 -8.02 4.23
N GLY A 49 4.82 -7.21 5.24
CA GLY A 49 5.87 -6.47 5.92
C GLY A 49 5.99 -5.01 5.51
N ASP A 50 5.53 -4.61 4.33
CA ASP A 50 5.55 -3.22 3.88
C ASP A 50 4.61 -2.34 4.71
N THR A 51 4.88 -1.05 4.66
CA THR A 51 4.01 -0.01 5.24
C THR A 51 3.43 0.84 4.11
N VAL A 52 2.13 0.95 4.04
CA VAL A 52 1.45 1.90 3.15
C VAL A 52 1.14 3.15 3.95
N ARG A 53 1.73 4.27 3.53
CA ARG A 53 1.58 5.58 4.16
C ARG A 53 0.71 6.47 3.30
N ILE A 54 -0.44 6.86 3.82
CA ILE A 54 -1.30 7.85 3.17
C ILE A 54 -1.07 9.23 3.79
N LYS A 55 -0.85 10.23 2.91
CA LYS A 55 -0.64 11.63 3.29
C LYS A 55 -1.77 12.47 2.73
N LEU A 56 -2.45 13.20 3.60
CA LEU A 56 -3.56 14.09 3.27
C LEU A 56 -3.37 15.42 3.97
N VAL A 57 -4.18 16.42 3.59
CA VAL A 57 -4.17 17.74 4.22
C VAL A 57 -5.56 18.02 4.76
N GLU A 58 -5.66 18.18 6.08
CA GLU A 58 -6.84 18.74 6.73
C GLU A 58 -6.83 20.27 6.55
N LYS A 59 -7.97 20.87 6.27
CA LYS A 59 -8.08 22.29 5.95
C LYS A 59 -9.05 22.99 6.89
N PHE A 60 -8.64 24.16 7.35
CA PHE A 60 -9.42 25.05 8.22
C PHE A 60 -9.40 26.45 7.59
N PRO A 61 -10.17 26.67 6.50
CA PRO A 61 -10.04 27.90 5.69
C PRO A 61 -10.52 29.14 6.44
N VAL A 62 -11.53 29.01 7.28
CA VAL A 62 -12.07 30.08 8.14
C VAL A 62 -12.56 29.47 9.45
N PRO A 63 -12.71 30.23 10.53
CA PRO A 63 -13.30 29.74 11.78
C PRO A 63 -14.67 29.10 11.54
N GLY A 64 -14.88 27.87 12.09
CA GLY A 64 -16.13 27.12 11.90
C GLY A 64 -16.23 26.29 10.63
N SER A 65 -15.27 26.42 9.71
CA SER A 65 -15.18 25.57 8.51
C SER A 65 -13.98 24.66 8.58
N SER A 66 -14.16 23.40 8.17
CA SER A 66 -13.08 22.42 8.18
C SER A 66 -13.28 21.34 7.12
N LEU A 67 -12.18 20.75 6.69
CA LEU A 67 -12.12 19.44 6.03
C LEU A 67 -11.18 18.58 6.84
N VAL A 68 -11.70 17.52 7.45
CA VAL A 68 -10.93 16.59 8.28
C VAL A 68 -11.01 15.19 7.71
N TRP A 69 -9.93 14.43 7.86
CA TRP A 69 -9.81 13.10 7.28
C TRP A 69 -9.88 12.00 8.33
N ASP A 70 -10.53 10.91 7.96
CA ASP A 70 -10.35 9.58 8.55
C ASP A 70 -10.05 8.58 7.45
N VAL A 71 -9.11 7.68 7.70
CA VAL A 71 -8.73 6.63 6.75
C VAL A 71 -8.85 5.28 7.42
N SER A 72 -9.53 4.38 6.76
CA SER A 72 -9.73 3.00 7.23
C SER A 72 -9.33 1.98 6.16
N SER A 73 -9.13 0.74 6.59
CA SER A 73 -8.93 -0.41 5.72
C SER A 73 -10.21 -1.25 5.68
N SER A 74 -10.61 -1.70 4.49
CA SER A 74 -11.74 -2.62 4.33
C SER A 74 -11.42 -4.05 4.79
N ALA A 75 -10.12 -4.37 4.93
CA ALA A 75 -9.63 -5.69 5.33
C ALA A 75 -8.45 -5.54 6.31
N PRO A 76 -8.72 -5.25 7.59
CA PRO A 76 -7.65 -5.04 8.58
C PRO A 76 -6.81 -6.29 8.85
N GLU A 77 -7.28 -7.48 8.48
CA GLU A 77 -6.54 -8.74 8.48
C GLU A 77 -5.47 -8.82 7.37
N VAL A 78 -5.58 -7.99 6.33
CA VAL A 78 -4.59 -7.86 5.23
C VAL A 78 -3.76 -6.59 5.42
N LEU A 79 -4.41 -5.48 5.72
CA LEU A 79 -3.80 -4.16 5.83
C LEU A 79 -4.28 -3.47 7.11
N LYS A 80 -3.48 -3.57 8.16
CA LYS A 80 -3.82 -3.10 9.51
C LYS A 80 -3.35 -1.67 9.73
N ARG A 81 -4.23 -0.80 10.21
CA ARG A 81 -3.85 0.55 10.65
C ARG A 81 -2.89 0.48 11.85
N ASP A 82 -1.72 1.09 11.70
CA ASP A 82 -0.66 1.11 12.70
C ASP A 82 -0.64 2.44 13.45
N LYS A 83 -0.55 3.55 12.71
CA LYS A 83 -0.36 4.87 13.29
C LYS A 83 -1.11 5.96 12.52
N VAL A 84 -1.62 6.95 13.25
CA VAL A 84 -2.11 8.21 12.71
C VAL A 84 -1.35 9.36 13.34
N THR A 85 -0.89 10.30 12.52
CA THR A 85 -0.15 11.48 12.98
C THR A 85 -0.75 12.73 12.34
N ARG A 86 -0.75 13.82 13.08
CA ARG A 86 -1.12 15.15 12.60
C ARG A 86 0.00 16.14 12.92
N ASP A 87 0.29 17.03 12.00
CA ASP A 87 1.28 18.06 12.19
C ASP A 87 0.74 19.41 11.62
N PRO A 88 0.46 20.39 12.49
CA PRO A 88 0.58 20.37 13.95
C PRO A 88 -0.40 19.37 14.61
N ALA A 89 -0.05 18.85 15.79
CA ALA A 89 -0.87 17.87 16.52
C ALA A 89 -2.22 18.46 16.94
N GLU A 90 -2.27 19.76 17.23
CA GLU A 90 -3.50 20.48 17.53
C GLU A 90 -4.04 21.17 16.26
N ARG A 91 -5.35 21.05 16.05
CA ARG A 91 -5.99 21.70 14.91
C ARG A 91 -6.07 23.20 15.12
N PRO A 92 -5.58 24.01 14.16
CA PRO A 92 -5.68 25.45 14.24
C PRO A 92 -7.13 25.92 14.01
N ARG A 93 -7.44 27.14 14.42
CA ARG A 93 -8.73 27.77 14.06
C ARG A 93 -8.81 28.10 12.56
N VAL A 94 -7.66 28.41 11.95
CA VAL A 94 -7.47 28.66 10.52
C VAL A 94 -6.10 28.10 10.12
N GLY A 95 -6.02 27.44 8.98
CA GLY A 95 -4.77 26.88 8.47
C GLY A 95 -4.91 25.46 7.91
N GLU A 96 -3.81 24.77 7.86
CA GLU A 96 -3.74 23.40 7.37
C GLU A 96 -3.01 22.51 8.38
N VAL A 97 -3.36 21.23 8.37
CA VAL A 97 -2.74 20.19 9.19
C VAL A 97 -2.37 19.03 8.28
N ALA A 98 -1.12 18.63 8.30
CA ALA A 98 -0.70 17.40 7.62
C ALA A 98 -1.26 16.19 8.38
N TYR A 99 -2.09 15.41 7.71
CA TYR A 99 -2.61 14.14 8.21
C TYR A 99 -1.84 13.00 7.57
N THR A 100 -1.30 12.11 8.37
CA THR A 100 -0.59 10.92 7.91
C THR A 100 -1.14 9.69 8.62
N ALA A 101 -1.50 8.67 7.86
CA ALA A 101 -1.89 7.37 8.42
C ALA A 101 -1.03 6.26 7.81
N ASP A 102 -0.45 5.44 8.68
CA ASP A 102 0.37 4.29 8.33
C ASP A 102 -0.44 3.00 8.48
N PHE A 103 -0.36 2.15 7.47
CA PHE A 103 -0.98 0.84 7.43
C PHE A 103 0.08 -0.22 7.17
N LYS A 104 0.11 -1.24 8.02
CA LYS A 104 1.02 -2.38 7.88
C LYS A 104 0.37 -3.48 7.05
N ALA A 105 1.06 -3.93 6.01
CA ALA A 105 0.67 -5.12 5.26
C ALA A 105 1.02 -6.36 6.10
N VAL A 106 0.01 -7.05 6.63
CA VAL A 106 0.19 -8.15 7.59
C VAL A 106 -0.10 -9.52 7.00
N ALA A 107 -0.84 -9.58 5.90
CA ALA A 107 -1.12 -10.81 5.17
C ALA A 107 -1.29 -10.54 3.67
N ALA A 108 -1.06 -11.57 2.85
CA ALA A 108 -1.36 -11.50 1.42
C ALA A 108 -2.87 -11.38 1.18
N GLY A 109 -3.26 -10.61 0.17
CA GLY A 109 -4.66 -10.37 -0.17
C GLY A 109 -4.89 -8.99 -0.78
N GLN A 110 -6.13 -8.55 -0.78
CA GLN A 110 -6.52 -7.24 -1.26
C GLN A 110 -7.30 -6.49 -0.18
N ALA A 111 -6.97 -5.22 0.01
CA ALA A 111 -7.70 -4.31 0.88
C ALA A 111 -7.94 -2.98 0.15
N ASN A 112 -9.00 -2.28 0.52
CA ASN A 112 -9.23 -0.92 0.09
C ASN A 112 -8.88 0.03 1.23
N LEU A 113 -8.03 1.01 0.98
CA LEU A 113 -7.90 2.18 1.82
C LEU A 113 -9.05 3.14 1.47
N ILE A 114 -9.91 3.39 2.43
CA ILE A 114 -11.06 4.27 2.29
C ILE A 114 -10.75 5.54 3.06
N ALA A 115 -10.58 6.63 2.34
CA ALA A 115 -10.37 7.95 2.91
C ALA A 115 -11.68 8.71 2.88
N SER A 116 -12.16 9.10 4.05
CA SER A 116 -13.40 9.87 4.23
C SER A 116 -13.06 11.27 4.73
N GLY A 117 -13.28 12.26 3.89
CA GLY A 117 -13.09 13.66 4.17
C GLY A 117 -14.40 14.31 4.59
N SER A 118 -14.57 14.51 5.90
CA SER A 118 -15.74 15.21 6.44
C SER A 118 -15.56 16.70 6.37
N ALA A 119 -16.45 17.39 5.67
CA ALA A 119 -16.45 18.83 5.54
C ALA A 119 -17.51 19.48 6.45
N THR A 120 -17.09 20.50 7.20
CA THR A 120 -17.98 21.38 7.95
C THR A 120 -17.87 22.78 7.36
N CYS A 121 -19.01 23.45 7.12
CA CYS A 121 -19.04 24.82 6.64
C CYS A 121 -19.89 25.67 7.56
N GLU A 122 -19.38 26.86 7.85
CA GLU A 122 -20.17 27.84 8.58
C GLU A 122 -21.42 28.25 7.79
N ALA A 123 -22.55 28.42 8.47
CA ALA A 123 -23.86 28.63 7.87
C ALA A 123 -23.97 29.86 6.93
N MET A 124 -22.97 30.71 6.92
CA MET A 124 -22.88 31.90 6.06
C MET A 124 -22.13 31.70 4.75
N ALA A 125 -21.38 30.61 4.64
CA ALA A 125 -20.61 30.30 3.45
C ALA A 125 -21.34 29.20 2.64
N LYS A 126 -21.99 29.60 1.56
CA LYS A 126 -22.64 28.75 0.51
C LYS A 126 -23.22 27.39 0.97
N PRO A 127 -24.44 27.03 0.58
CA PRO A 127 -25.03 25.77 1.00
C PRO A 127 -24.17 24.59 0.51
N GLY A 128 -23.71 23.78 1.47
CA GLY A 128 -23.10 22.48 1.25
C GLY A 128 -21.62 22.49 0.88
N CYS A 129 -20.76 22.28 1.85
CA CYS A 129 -19.44 21.71 1.58
C CYS A 129 -19.62 20.22 1.29
N PRO A 130 -19.26 19.72 0.10
CA PRO A 130 -19.32 18.29 -0.15
C PRO A 130 -18.26 17.57 0.67
N ASN A 131 -18.63 16.46 1.28
CA ASN A 131 -17.65 15.52 1.79
C ASN A 131 -16.78 15.04 0.63
N GLN A 132 -15.53 14.71 0.94
CA GLN A 132 -14.58 14.22 -0.04
C GLN A 132 -14.20 12.78 0.34
N ASP A 133 -14.67 11.82 -0.44
CA ASP A 133 -14.35 10.42 -0.22
C ASP A 133 -13.59 9.88 -1.42
N PHE A 134 -12.60 9.05 -1.17
CA PHE A 134 -11.92 8.30 -2.22
C PHE A 134 -11.40 6.97 -1.71
N THR A 135 -11.06 6.09 -2.64
CA THR A 135 -10.56 4.75 -2.33
C THR A 135 -9.30 4.47 -3.13
N ILE A 136 -8.35 3.79 -2.49
CA ILE A 136 -7.15 3.24 -3.12
C ILE A 136 -7.15 1.74 -2.89
N VAL A 137 -6.98 0.96 -3.93
CA VAL A 137 -6.87 -0.50 -3.84
C VAL A 137 -5.43 -0.87 -3.51
N VAL A 138 -5.24 -1.68 -2.47
CA VAL A 138 -3.92 -2.23 -2.09
C VAL A 138 -3.93 -3.72 -2.32
N LYS A 139 -3.04 -4.21 -3.18
CA LYS A 139 -2.80 -5.64 -3.40
C LYS A 139 -1.52 -6.03 -2.69
N VAL A 140 -1.65 -6.92 -1.71
CA VAL A 140 -0.53 -7.40 -0.91
C VAL A 140 -0.15 -8.80 -1.38
N SER A 141 1.10 -8.96 -1.81
CA SER A 141 1.71 -10.25 -2.12
C SER A 141 2.50 -10.80 -0.93
N PRO A 142 2.73 -12.11 -0.89
CA PRO A 142 3.59 -12.74 0.10
C PRO A 142 4.99 -12.14 0.17
#